data_eb67a376b9748da7d5976cea5c97fd57
#
_entry.id   eb67a376b9748da7d5976cea5c97fd57
#
_cell.length_a   1.000
_cell.length_b   1.000
_cell.length_c   1.000
_cell.angle_alpha   90.00
_cell.angle_beta   90.00
_cell.angle_gamma   90.00
#
_symmetry.space_group_name_H-M   'P 1'
#
loop_
_entity.id
_entity.type
_entity.pdbx_description
1 polymer ?
#
loop_
_entity_poly.entity_id
_entity_poly.type
_entity_poly.pdbx_seq_one_letter_code
_entity_poly.pdbx_strand_id
1 'polypeptide(L)'
;MFAYNMEKGIKKKTHYILVDAEYADAVAGRLRNHYAQVLGREMPRLDLADWLTCCALDCGLQQGENNVEVCIFHEPGKEELEHFVPAHLANELDKQGFDVPGLADFTVNCAVKEDIVEGAPLPVQAALFILHDKGQGPVTLIADACEHLQELRRAATEAPSHPFTIMDMEQQMGTPGHVVLGFSMVHAMG
;
A
#
# COMPACT_ATOMS: atom_id res chain seq x y z
N MET A 1 22.84 -30.02 6.35
CA MET A 1 23.20 -29.04 7.40
C MET A 1 23.72 -27.73 6.84
N PHE A 2 24.59 -27.73 5.85
CA PHE A 2 25.06 -26.50 5.20
C PHE A 2 23.98 -25.75 4.43
N ALA A 3 23.09 -26.43 3.72
CA ALA A 3 21.97 -25.80 3.00
C ALA A 3 21.00 -25.09 3.94
N TYR A 4 20.73 -25.66 5.11
CA TYR A 4 19.84 -25.08 6.12
C TYR A 4 20.39 -23.77 6.72
N ASN A 5 21.69 -23.67 6.88
CA ASN A 5 22.36 -22.48 7.41
C ASN A 5 22.50 -21.38 6.33
N MET A 6 22.58 -21.73 5.06
CA MET A 6 22.59 -20.77 3.97
C MET A 6 21.21 -20.16 3.72
N GLU A 7 20.13 -20.94 3.86
CA GLU A 7 18.76 -20.41 3.76
C GLU A 7 18.43 -19.42 4.88
N LYS A 8 19.00 -19.61 6.09
CA LYS A 8 18.85 -18.64 7.19
C LYS A 8 19.61 -17.32 6.96
N GLY A 9 20.58 -17.30 6.07
CA GLY A 9 21.39 -16.11 5.77
C GLY A 9 20.73 -15.14 4.79
N ILE A 10 19.76 -15.58 4.01
CA ILE A 10 19.03 -14.73 3.05
C ILE A 10 17.79 -14.21 3.75
N LYS A 11 17.91 -13.11 4.48
CA LYS A 11 16.74 -12.40 4.96
C LYS A 11 16.01 -11.84 3.74
N LYS A 12 14.80 -12.34 3.50
CA LYS A 12 13.89 -11.73 2.53
C LYS A 12 13.70 -10.25 2.92
N LYS A 13 13.90 -9.36 1.95
CA LYS A 13 13.64 -7.94 2.19
C LYS A 13 12.15 -7.76 2.42
N THR A 14 11.79 -7.01 3.43
CA THR A 14 10.40 -6.67 3.72
C THR A 14 10.06 -5.33 3.09
N HIS A 15 9.03 -5.31 2.26
CA HIS A 15 8.41 -4.11 1.72
C HIS A 15 7.11 -3.86 2.48
N TYR A 16 6.95 -2.66 3.02
CA TYR A 16 5.75 -2.26 3.75
C TYR A 16 4.83 -1.44 2.85
N ILE A 17 3.56 -1.83 2.77
CA ILE A 17 2.51 -1.06 2.10
C ILE A 17 1.45 -0.68 3.13
N LEU A 18 1.30 0.61 3.37
CA LEU A 18 0.36 1.17 4.34
C LEU A 18 -0.78 1.85 3.58
N VAL A 19 -2.00 1.38 3.78
CA VAL A 19 -3.18 1.79 3.00
C VAL A 19 -4.20 2.45 3.91
N ASP A 20 -4.60 3.67 3.57
CA ASP A 20 -5.83 4.28 4.07
C ASP A 20 -7.01 3.73 3.28
N ALA A 21 -7.83 2.89 3.90
CA ALA A 21 -8.90 2.16 3.24
C ALA A 21 -9.94 3.10 2.60
N GLU A 22 -10.43 4.09 3.33
CA GLU A 22 -11.45 5.00 2.86
C GLU A 22 -10.95 5.87 1.70
N TYR A 23 -9.69 6.30 1.79
CA TYR A 23 -9.06 7.05 0.71
C TYR A 23 -8.90 6.21 -0.56
N ALA A 24 -8.36 5.01 -0.44
CA ALA A 24 -8.18 4.10 -1.58
C ALA A 24 -9.53 3.73 -2.22
N ASP A 25 -10.53 3.44 -1.41
CA ASP A 25 -11.86 3.08 -1.89
C ASP A 25 -12.55 4.25 -2.60
N ALA A 26 -12.43 5.47 -2.07
CA ALA A 26 -12.96 6.69 -2.70
C ALA A 26 -12.29 6.97 -4.06
N VAL A 27 -10.97 6.81 -4.16
CA VAL A 27 -10.24 6.98 -5.43
C VAL A 27 -10.67 5.93 -6.44
N ALA A 28 -10.77 4.67 -6.04
CA ALA A 28 -11.24 3.58 -6.89
C ALA A 28 -12.66 3.84 -7.41
N GLY A 29 -13.55 4.32 -6.54
CA GLY A 29 -14.92 4.68 -6.92
C GLY A 29 -14.98 5.79 -7.96
N ARG A 30 -14.20 6.85 -7.79
CA ARG A 30 -14.12 7.94 -8.77
C ARG A 30 -13.61 7.46 -10.12
N LEU A 31 -12.59 6.63 -10.14
CA LEU A 31 -12.04 6.09 -11.38
C LEU A 31 -13.02 5.14 -12.08
N ARG A 32 -13.68 4.24 -11.35
CA ARG A 32 -14.69 3.36 -11.91
C ARG A 32 -15.85 4.16 -12.55
N ASN A 33 -16.33 5.18 -11.87
CA ASN A 33 -17.39 6.04 -12.39
C ASN A 33 -16.94 6.79 -13.64
N HIS A 34 -15.73 7.33 -13.64
CA HIS A 34 -15.18 8.05 -14.79
C HIS A 34 -15.09 7.14 -16.03
N TYR A 35 -14.49 5.97 -15.88
CA TYR A 35 -14.33 5.05 -17.00
C TYR A 35 -15.64 4.39 -17.43
N ALA A 36 -16.59 4.18 -16.53
CA ALA A 36 -17.92 3.74 -16.89
C ALA A 36 -18.63 4.73 -17.82
N GLN A 37 -18.49 6.03 -17.55
CA GLN A 37 -19.03 7.09 -18.42
C GLN A 37 -18.32 7.15 -19.77
N VAL A 38 -16.99 7.11 -19.76
CA VAL A 38 -16.19 7.19 -21.00
C VAL A 38 -16.42 5.99 -21.91
N LEU A 39 -16.52 4.79 -21.35
CA LEU A 39 -16.64 3.55 -22.10
C LEU A 39 -18.10 3.09 -22.32
N GLY A 40 -19.06 3.76 -21.68
CA GLY A 40 -20.49 3.41 -21.79
C GLY A 40 -20.84 2.04 -21.22
N ARG A 41 -20.07 1.54 -20.24
CA ARG A 41 -20.30 0.25 -19.59
C ARG A 41 -19.91 0.30 -18.13
N GLU A 42 -20.49 -0.58 -17.33
CA GLU A 42 -20.08 -0.75 -15.94
C GLU A 42 -18.65 -1.27 -15.84
N MET A 43 -17.87 -0.70 -14.93
CA MET A 43 -16.51 -1.13 -14.67
C MET A 43 -16.50 -2.15 -13.52
N PRO A 44 -15.68 -3.22 -13.63
CA PRO A 44 -15.57 -4.19 -12.56
C PRO A 44 -14.96 -3.58 -11.30
N ARG A 45 -15.21 -4.23 -10.16
CA ARG A 45 -14.45 -3.94 -8.94
C ARG A 45 -12.98 -4.34 -9.14
N LEU A 46 -12.08 -3.64 -8.44
CA LEU A 46 -10.67 -3.95 -8.50
C LEU A 46 -10.38 -5.23 -7.71
N ASP A 47 -9.61 -6.15 -8.31
CA ASP A 47 -9.03 -7.25 -7.56
C ASP A 47 -7.95 -6.71 -6.62
N LEU A 48 -8.11 -6.94 -5.33
CA LEU A 48 -7.22 -6.36 -4.32
C LEU A 48 -5.79 -6.90 -4.44
N ALA A 49 -5.64 -8.19 -4.68
CA ALA A 49 -4.31 -8.81 -4.83
C ALA A 49 -3.58 -8.26 -6.06
N ASP A 50 -4.28 -8.13 -7.18
CA ASP A 50 -3.72 -7.56 -8.40
C ASP A 50 -3.32 -6.09 -8.19
N TRP A 51 -4.18 -5.30 -7.54
CA TRP A 51 -3.88 -3.90 -7.26
C TRP A 51 -2.66 -3.75 -6.33
N LEU A 52 -2.59 -4.52 -5.25
CA LEU A 52 -1.44 -4.49 -4.33
C LEU A 52 -0.15 -4.92 -5.01
N THR A 53 -0.22 -5.89 -5.91
CA THR A 53 0.92 -6.31 -6.72
C THR A 53 1.40 -5.18 -7.63
N CYS A 54 0.48 -4.49 -8.30
CA CYS A 54 0.81 -3.31 -9.11
C CYS A 54 1.45 -2.21 -8.27
N CYS A 55 0.92 -1.93 -7.08
CA CYS A 55 1.50 -0.95 -6.17
C CYS A 55 2.95 -1.31 -5.79
N ALA A 56 3.20 -2.55 -5.46
CA ALA A 56 4.54 -3.02 -5.09
C ALA A 56 5.53 -2.86 -6.26
N LEU A 57 5.11 -3.21 -7.46
CA LEU A 57 5.94 -3.07 -8.67
C LEU A 57 6.22 -1.60 -9.00
N ASP A 58 5.21 -0.75 -8.94
CA ASP A 58 5.34 0.69 -9.22
C ASP A 58 6.24 1.40 -8.19
N CYS A 59 6.35 0.84 -6.99
CA CYS A 59 7.23 1.36 -5.93
C CYS A 59 8.61 0.71 -5.91
N GLY A 60 8.99 0.01 -6.97
CA GLY A 60 10.34 -0.48 -7.18
C GLY A 60 10.64 -1.85 -6.59
N LEU A 61 9.63 -2.67 -6.30
CA LEU A 61 9.84 -4.06 -5.94
C LEU A 61 10.50 -4.80 -7.11
N GLN A 62 11.67 -5.34 -6.86
CA GLN A 62 12.42 -6.09 -7.87
C GLN A 62 12.10 -7.57 -7.83
N GLN A 63 12.30 -8.26 -8.95
CA GLN A 63 12.20 -9.72 -9.00
C GLN A 63 13.08 -10.37 -7.94
N GLY A 64 12.55 -11.39 -7.31
CA GLY A 64 13.25 -12.14 -6.29
C GLY A 64 12.33 -12.61 -5.19
N GLU A 65 12.90 -13.13 -4.14
CA GLU A 65 12.16 -13.51 -2.94
C GLU A 65 11.99 -12.30 -2.03
N ASN A 66 10.80 -11.72 -2.02
CA ASN A 66 10.43 -10.60 -1.17
C ASN A 66 9.26 -10.97 -0.26
N ASN A 67 9.19 -10.33 0.90
CA ASN A 67 7.98 -10.29 1.71
C ASN A 67 7.35 -8.92 1.60
N VAL A 68 6.06 -8.86 1.34
CA VAL A 68 5.30 -7.61 1.36
C VAL A 68 4.30 -7.66 2.50
N GLU A 69 4.49 -6.78 3.46
CA GLU A 69 3.60 -6.59 4.60
C GLU A 69 2.65 -5.45 4.29
N VAL A 70 1.38 -5.78 4.12
CA VAL A 70 0.33 -4.80 3.86
C VAL A 70 -0.46 -4.55 5.13
N CYS A 71 -0.62 -3.30 5.50
CA CYS A 71 -1.52 -2.91 6.57
C CYS A 71 -2.60 -1.97 6.02
N ILE A 72 -3.85 -2.37 6.13
CA ILE A 72 -5.01 -1.60 5.70
C ILE A 72 -5.68 -1.00 6.92
N PHE A 73 -5.69 0.32 7.00
CA PHE A 73 -6.29 1.08 8.09
C PHE A 73 -7.68 1.55 7.69
N HIS A 74 -8.69 1.22 8.50
CA HIS A 74 -10.08 1.60 8.25
C HIS A 74 -10.72 2.25 9.48
N GLU A 75 -11.73 3.08 9.25
CA GLU A 75 -12.52 3.67 10.33
C GLU A 75 -13.38 2.62 11.03
N PRO A 76 -13.70 2.84 12.34
CA PRO A 76 -14.64 1.97 13.05
C PRO A 76 -15.97 1.85 12.30
N GLY A 77 -16.46 0.62 12.14
CA GLY A 77 -17.72 0.34 11.46
C GLY A 77 -17.67 0.40 9.93
N LYS A 78 -16.52 0.75 9.34
CA LYS A 78 -16.31 0.77 7.89
C LYS A 78 -15.39 -0.37 7.46
N GLU A 79 -15.88 -1.59 7.59
CA GLU A 79 -15.12 -2.82 7.35
C GLU A 79 -15.24 -3.36 5.93
N GLU A 80 -16.01 -2.69 5.06
CA GLU A 80 -16.20 -3.10 3.68
C GLU A 80 -15.61 -2.09 2.69
N LEU A 81 -14.90 -2.61 1.69
CA LEU A 81 -14.44 -1.86 0.53
C LEU A 81 -15.46 -2.01 -0.59
N GLU A 82 -16.13 -0.94 -0.97
CA GLU A 82 -17.19 -0.97 -1.99
C GLU A 82 -16.65 -1.28 -3.39
N HIS A 83 -15.42 -0.88 -3.66
CA HIS A 83 -14.86 -0.90 -5.02
C HIS A 83 -13.76 -1.96 -5.21
N PHE A 84 -13.57 -2.85 -4.24
CA PHE A 84 -12.58 -3.93 -4.29
C PHE A 84 -13.21 -5.30 -4.08
N VAL A 85 -12.50 -6.33 -4.52
CA VAL A 85 -12.83 -7.74 -4.28
C VAL A 85 -11.55 -8.43 -3.78
N PRO A 86 -11.57 -9.14 -2.65
CA PRO A 86 -12.67 -9.26 -1.70
C PRO A 86 -12.97 -7.94 -0.98
N ALA A 87 -14.21 -7.77 -0.54
CA ALA A 87 -14.70 -6.50 -0.01
C ALA A 87 -14.55 -6.37 1.51
N HIS A 88 -14.71 -7.46 2.24
CA HIS A 88 -14.82 -7.43 3.70
C HIS A 88 -13.47 -7.60 4.38
N LEU A 89 -12.97 -6.51 4.99
CA LEU A 89 -11.62 -6.45 5.56
C LEU A 89 -11.39 -7.46 6.69
N ALA A 90 -12.25 -7.47 7.70
CA ALA A 90 -12.04 -8.31 8.88
C ALA A 90 -12.22 -9.80 8.60
N ASN A 91 -13.19 -10.17 7.76
CA ASN A 91 -13.54 -11.57 7.53
C ASN A 91 -12.78 -12.22 6.37
N GLU A 92 -12.37 -11.43 5.37
CA GLU A 92 -11.82 -11.97 4.13
C GLU A 92 -10.34 -11.64 3.94
N LEU A 93 -9.85 -10.57 4.55
CA LEU A 93 -8.51 -10.04 4.27
C LEU A 93 -7.57 -10.09 5.46
N ASP A 94 -8.06 -9.84 6.67
CA ASP A 94 -7.19 -9.76 7.83
C ASP A 94 -6.44 -11.08 8.09
N LYS A 95 -5.12 -10.97 8.20
CA LYS A 95 -4.19 -12.10 8.36
C LYS A 95 -4.17 -13.09 7.21
N GLN A 96 -4.70 -12.71 6.06
CA GLN A 96 -4.62 -13.49 4.85
C GLN A 96 -3.31 -13.20 4.10
N GLY A 97 -2.87 -14.17 3.34
CA GLY A 97 -1.70 -14.03 2.49
C GLY A 97 -1.99 -14.48 1.08
N PHE A 98 -1.22 -14.01 0.15
CA PHE A 98 -1.18 -14.52 -1.21
C PHE A 98 0.24 -14.49 -1.74
N ASP A 99 0.53 -15.40 -2.64
CA ASP A 99 1.84 -15.55 -3.25
C ASP A 99 1.80 -15.14 -4.72
N VAL A 100 2.77 -14.34 -5.12
CA VAL A 100 3.02 -14.06 -6.54
C VAL A 100 4.34 -14.74 -6.89
N PRO A 101 4.31 -15.89 -7.58
CA PRO A 101 5.50 -16.69 -7.83
C PRO A 101 6.61 -15.90 -8.52
N GLY A 102 7.84 -16.02 -7.98
CA GLY A 102 9.02 -15.32 -8.49
C GLY A 102 9.09 -13.84 -8.13
N LEU A 103 8.12 -13.30 -7.41
CA LEU A 103 8.09 -11.90 -7.00
C LEU A 103 8.06 -11.73 -5.49
N ALA A 104 6.99 -12.14 -4.82
CA ALA A 104 6.81 -11.88 -3.41
C ALA A 104 5.74 -12.74 -2.75
N ASP A 105 5.87 -12.89 -1.44
CA ASP A 105 4.81 -13.33 -0.54
C ASP A 105 4.17 -12.10 0.12
N PHE A 106 2.87 -11.95 -0.02
CA PHE A 106 2.10 -10.87 0.57
C PHE A 106 1.36 -11.34 1.82
N THR A 107 1.40 -10.53 2.86
CA THR A 107 0.56 -10.71 4.05
C THR A 107 -0.25 -9.45 4.26
N VAL A 108 -1.55 -9.59 4.44
CA VAL A 108 -2.47 -8.47 4.66
C VAL A 108 -2.93 -8.47 6.10
N ASN A 109 -2.77 -7.34 6.77
CA ASN A 109 -3.30 -7.08 8.11
C ASN A 109 -4.24 -5.89 8.05
N CYS A 110 -5.34 -5.95 8.76
CA CYS A 110 -6.30 -4.85 8.87
C CYS A 110 -6.28 -4.27 10.27
N ALA A 111 -6.29 -2.96 10.36
CA ALA A 111 -6.28 -2.24 11.64
C ALA A 111 -7.35 -1.16 11.65
N VAL A 112 -7.99 -0.99 12.80
CA VAL A 112 -8.98 0.06 13.01
C VAL A 112 -8.26 1.38 13.30
N LYS A 113 -8.67 2.45 12.64
CA LYS A 113 -8.22 3.80 12.98
C LYS A 113 -8.80 4.20 14.32
N GLU A 114 -7.94 4.49 15.28
CA GLU A 114 -8.36 5.04 16.55
C GLU A 114 -8.56 6.56 16.42
N ASP A 115 -9.52 7.10 17.17
CA ASP A 115 -9.72 8.54 17.26
C ASP A 115 -8.50 9.19 17.91
N ILE A 116 -7.66 9.79 17.07
CA ILE A 116 -6.52 10.55 17.54
C ILE A 116 -6.95 12.00 17.63
N VAL A 117 -7.06 12.51 18.85
CA VAL A 117 -7.51 13.87 19.14
C VAL A 117 -6.53 14.92 18.64
N GLU A 118 -5.25 14.57 18.55
CA GLU A 118 -4.18 15.43 18.02
C GLU A 118 -3.14 14.61 17.25
N GLY A 119 -2.74 15.08 16.07
CA GLY A 119 -1.64 14.51 15.29
C GLY A 119 -2.02 14.02 13.90
N ALA A 120 -1.09 13.35 13.26
CA ALA A 120 -1.25 12.80 11.92
C ALA A 120 -2.22 11.59 11.91
N PRO A 121 -2.92 11.33 10.80
CA PRO A 121 -3.69 10.11 10.62
C PRO A 121 -2.87 8.85 10.87
N LEU A 122 -3.51 7.78 11.33
CA LEU A 122 -2.81 6.55 11.72
C LEU A 122 -1.93 5.96 10.61
N PRO A 123 -2.33 5.93 9.33
CA PRO A 123 -1.43 5.47 8.27
C PRO A 123 -0.14 6.29 8.15
N VAL A 124 -0.22 7.61 8.32
CA VAL A 124 0.95 8.50 8.32
C VAL A 124 1.84 8.24 9.53
N GLN A 125 1.25 8.08 10.71
CA GLN A 125 1.98 7.73 11.93
C GLN A 125 2.71 6.38 11.80
N ALA A 126 2.06 5.39 11.19
CA ALA A 126 2.67 4.09 10.93
C ALA A 126 3.87 4.22 9.98
N ALA A 127 3.76 5.03 8.93
CA ALA A 127 4.87 5.31 8.03
C ALA A 127 6.05 5.97 8.76
N LEU A 128 5.77 6.99 9.56
CA LEU A 128 6.79 7.67 10.36
C LEU A 128 7.47 6.72 11.36
N PHE A 129 6.70 5.86 11.99
CA PHE A 129 7.23 4.85 12.92
C PHE A 129 8.21 3.91 12.23
N ILE A 130 7.86 3.38 11.06
CA ILE A 130 8.73 2.47 10.30
C ILE A 130 9.98 3.21 9.80
N LEU A 131 9.83 4.44 9.32
CA LEU A 131 10.97 5.25 8.86
C LEU A 131 11.97 5.56 9.98
N HIS A 132 11.53 5.68 11.22
CA HIS A 132 12.38 5.88 12.37
C HIS A 132 12.99 4.57 12.92
N ASP A 133 12.51 3.42 12.48
CA ASP A 133 13.07 2.13 12.87
C ASP A 133 14.39 1.86 12.16
N LYS A 134 15.27 1.10 12.81
CA LYS A 134 16.59 0.71 12.28
C LYS A 134 16.54 -0.41 11.24
N GLY A 135 15.34 -0.82 10.80
CA GLY A 135 15.16 -1.86 9.81
C GLY A 135 15.58 -1.44 8.39
N GLN A 136 15.30 -2.30 7.45
CA GLN A 136 15.55 -2.09 6.02
C GLN A 136 14.34 -2.48 5.21
N GLY A 137 14.18 -1.85 4.08
CA GLY A 137 13.18 -2.19 3.10
C GLY A 137 12.29 -1.01 2.69
N PRO A 138 11.73 -1.06 1.49
CA PRO A 138 10.87 0.00 0.97
C PRO A 138 9.61 0.19 1.82
N VAL A 139 9.16 1.43 1.91
CA VAL A 139 7.90 1.81 2.56
C VAL A 139 7.04 2.57 1.57
N THR A 140 5.82 2.11 1.35
CA THR A 140 4.84 2.76 0.48
C THR A 140 3.65 3.19 1.32
N LEU A 141 3.28 4.46 1.23
CA LEU A 141 2.10 5.03 1.88
C LEU A 141 1.05 5.37 0.82
N ILE A 142 -0.12 4.77 0.95
CA ILE A 142 -1.29 5.03 0.10
C ILE A 142 -2.33 5.77 0.93
N ALA A 143 -2.27 7.10 0.88
CA ALA A 143 -3.11 7.98 1.68
C ALA A 143 -3.07 9.40 1.11
N ASP A 144 -4.03 10.24 1.50
CA ASP A 144 -3.91 11.67 1.32
C ASP A 144 -2.91 12.22 2.34
N ALA A 145 -1.71 12.53 1.86
CA ALA A 145 -0.59 12.91 2.71
C ALA A 145 -0.20 14.39 2.58
N CYS A 146 -0.99 15.21 1.87
CA CYS A 146 -0.65 16.61 1.54
C CYS A 146 -0.22 17.42 2.76
N GLU A 147 -0.93 17.32 3.87
CA GLU A 147 -0.66 18.08 5.09
C GLU A 147 0.60 17.61 5.83
N HIS A 148 1.10 16.42 5.53
CA HIS A 148 2.20 15.78 6.22
C HIS A 148 3.43 15.52 5.34
N LEU A 149 3.43 16.04 4.12
CA LEU A 149 4.51 15.78 3.14
C LEU A 149 5.88 16.20 3.65
N GLN A 150 6.00 17.37 4.28
CA GLN A 150 7.30 17.85 4.78
C GLN A 150 7.87 16.96 5.86
N GLU A 151 7.04 16.53 6.80
CA GLU A 151 7.45 15.64 7.89
C GLU A 151 7.85 14.27 7.36
N LEU A 152 7.06 13.69 6.44
CA LEU A 152 7.35 12.41 5.80
C LEU A 152 8.65 12.46 4.99
N ARG A 153 8.87 13.51 4.21
CA ARG A 153 10.09 13.67 3.42
C ARG A 153 11.32 13.85 4.28
N ARG A 154 11.19 14.57 5.39
CA ARG A 154 12.30 14.70 6.37
C ARG A 154 12.65 13.34 6.95
N ALA A 155 11.66 12.59 7.43
CA ALA A 155 11.86 11.27 7.99
C ALA A 155 12.48 10.32 6.96
N ALA A 156 12.03 10.35 5.71
CA ALA A 156 12.56 9.53 4.62
C ALA A 156 14.04 9.90 4.31
N THR A 157 14.40 11.17 4.34
CA THR A 157 15.78 11.62 4.12
C THR A 157 16.72 11.11 5.21
N GLU A 158 16.24 11.02 6.44
CA GLU A 158 17.00 10.50 7.59
C GLU A 158 17.03 8.96 7.64
N ALA A 159 16.28 8.29 6.77
CA ALA A 159 16.15 6.83 6.74
C ALA A 159 16.50 6.24 5.35
N PRO A 160 17.77 6.34 4.91
CA PRO A 160 18.14 5.87 3.56
C PRO A 160 18.00 4.36 3.35
N SER A 161 17.91 3.58 4.43
CA SER A 161 17.64 2.14 4.37
C SER A 161 16.16 1.79 4.10
N HIS A 162 15.28 2.79 4.17
CA HIS A 162 13.86 2.69 3.86
C HIS A 162 13.51 3.58 2.67
N PRO A 163 13.73 3.14 1.41
CA PRO A 163 13.21 3.87 0.25
C PRO A 163 11.72 4.13 0.44
N PHE A 164 11.30 5.39 0.33
CA PHE A 164 9.94 5.80 0.66
C PHE A 164 9.19 6.30 -0.56
N THR A 165 7.97 5.83 -0.75
CA THR A 165 7.09 6.24 -1.84
C THR A 165 5.71 6.61 -1.29
N ILE A 166 5.17 7.72 -1.76
CA ILE A 166 3.79 8.14 -1.51
C ILE A 166 2.99 7.89 -2.79
N MET A 167 1.86 7.21 -2.66
CA MET A 167 0.89 7.03 -3.72
C MET A 167 -0.40 7.75 -3.36
N ASP A 168 -0.68 8.82 -4.05
CA ASP A 168 -1.92 9.59 -3.91
C ASP A 168 -2.36 10.15 -5.28
N MET A 169 -3.42 10.94 -5.29
CA MET A 169 -3.95 11.58 -6.50
C MET A 169 -3.35 12.97 -6.76
N GLU A 170 -2.47 13.44 -5.90
CA GLU A 170 -1.77 14.70 -6.13
C GLU A 170 -0.86 14.60 -7.35
N GLN A 171 -1.01 15.54 -8.26
CA GLN A 171 -0.21 15.59 -9.48
C GLN A 171 1.14 16.27 -9.21
N GLN A 172 1.98 15.61 -8.45
CA GLN A 172 3.38 16.04 -8.30
C GLN A 172 4.29 15.22 -9.23
N MET A 173 3.92 15.17 -10.49
CA MET A 173 4.69 14.44 -11.50
C MET A 173 6.15 14.89 -11.55
N GLY A 174 7.05 13.93 -11.47
CA GLY A 174 8.50 14.17 -11.49
C GLY A 174 9.14 14.42 -10.13
N THR A 175 8.39 14.39 -9.03
CA THR A 175 8.96 14.44 -7.68
C THR A 175 9.43 13.03 -7.27
N PRO A 176 10.73 12.84 -6.93
CA PRO A 176 11.20 11.55 -6.47
C PRO A 176 10.39 11.02 -5.27
N GLY A 177 10.06 9.73 -5.29
CA GLY A 177 9.30 9.11 -4.22
C GLY A 177 7.81 9.40 -4.23
N HIS A 178 7.26 9.91 -5.34
CA HIS A 178 5.84 10.18 -5.50
C HIS A 178 5.29 9.47 -6.75
N VAL A 179 4.26 8.66 -6.58
CA VAL A 179 3.62 7.91 -7.66
C VAL A 179 2.13 8.21 -7.67
N VAL A 180 1.56 8.41 -8.86
CA VAL A 180 0.13 8.67 -9.01
C VAL A 180 -0.66 7.38 -8.80
N LEU A 181 -1.47 7.36 -7.74
CA LEU A 181 -2.25 6.19 -7.33
C LEU A 181 -3.17 5.66 -8.45
N GLY A 182 -3.74 6.55 -9.25
CA GLY A 182 -4.68 6.18 -10.31
C GLY A 182 -4.14 5.21 -11.34
N PHE A 183 -2.86 5.24 -11.65
CA PHE A 183 -2.28 4.33 -12.65
C PHE A 183 -2.34 2.86 -12.21
N SER A 184 -2.02 2.57 -10.95
CA SER A 184 -2.12 1.21 -10.42
C SER A 184 -3.55 0.68 -10.42
N MET A 185 -4.51 1.54 -10.13
CA MET A 185 -5.94 1.19 -10.11
C MET A 185 -6.49 0.93 -11.50
N VAL A 186 -6.16 1.77 -12.47
CA VAL A 186 -6.57 1.57 -13.88
C VAL A 186 -6.02 0.25 -14.42
N HIS A 187 -4.78 -0.05 -14.11
CA HIS A 187 -4.18 -1.33 -14.49
C HIS A 187 -4.93 -2.52 -13.89
N ALA A 188 -5.31 -2.43 -12.62
CA ALA A 188 -6.05 -3.50 -11.92
C ALA A 188 -7.53 -3.64 -12.38
N MET A 189 -8.08 -2.65 -13.07
CA MET A 189 -9.40 -2.75 -13.69
C MET A 189 -9.41 -3.51 -15.03
N GLY A 190 -8.25 -3.82 -15.56
CA GLY A 190 -8.10 -4.51 -16.85
C GLY A 190 -8.27 -3.63 -18.04
#